data_8f425cde0d9206447530ead9aa4c8cde
#
_entry.id   8f425cde0d9206447530ead9aa4c8cde
#
_cell.length_a   1.000
_cell.length_b   1.000
_cell.length_c   1.000
_cell.angle_alpha   90.00
_cell.angle_beta   90.00
_cell.angle_gamma   90.00
#
_symmetry.space_group_name_H-M   'P 1'
#
loop_
_entity.id
_entity.type
_entity.pdbx_description
1 polymer ?
#
loop_
_entity_poly.entity_id
_entity_poly.type
_entity_poly.pdbx_seq_one_letter_code
_entity_poly.pdbx_strand_id
1 'polypeptide(L)'
;VATWLGIHLIEWPVTSSAEAARKISSLPNPAMNSGVFVFCSGMFKDAEGLASAATKRKLPLFGCNAFQVAEQSALLSYAPDLYSLGYRGAWFVDRIFKGAKPQDLPVETPRKFELVINNRVASEIGLKIAPEMLMLADRVFR
;
A
#
# COMPACT_ATOMS: atom_id res chain seq x y z
N VAL A 1 -18.09 -4.39 0.56
CA VAL A 1 -17.43 -3.88 1.79
C VAL A 1 -17.31 -2.36 1.75
N ALA A 2 -16.77 -1.75 0.67
CA ALA A 2 -16.64 -0.29 0.56
C ALA A 2 -17.96 0.45 0.77
N THR A 3 -19.04 0.01 0.12
CA THR A 3 -20.37 0.61 0.24
C THR A 3 -20.93 0.55 1.67
N TRP A 4 -20.64 -0.54 2.40
CA TRP A 4 -21.05 -0.70 3.79
C TRP A 4 -20.33 0.30 4.73
N LEU A 5 -19.12 0.71 4.36
CA LEU A 5 -18.33 1.74 5.07
C LEU A 5 -18.67 3.17 4.60
N GLY A 6 -19.65 3.34 3.72
CA GLY A 6 -19.97 4.64 3.13
C GLY A 6 -18.89 5.15 2.15
N ILE A 7 -18.01 4.27 1.66
CA ILE A 7 -16.96 4.62 0.72
C ILE A 7 -17.45 4.42 -0.71
N HIS A 8 -17.41 5.48 -1.50
CA HIS A 8 -17.66 5.40 -2.94
C HIS A 8 -16.35 5.07 -3.66
N LEU A 9 -16.28 3.88 -4.25
CA LEU A 9 -15.10 3.39 -4.98
C LEU A 9 -15.25 3.73 -6.46
N ILE A 10 -14.22 4.39 -7.02
CA ILE A 10 -14.09 4.66 -8.45
C ILE A 10 -12.89 3.86 -8.95
N GLU A 11 -13.14 2.89 -9.82
CA GLU A 11 -12.09 2.06 -10.40
C GLU A 11 -11.54 2.72 -11.66
N TRP A 12 -10.21 2.82 -11.73
CA TRP A 12 -9.51 3.32 -12.90
C TRP A 12 -8.67 2.20 -13.53
N PRO A 13 -9.14 1.61 -14.62
CA PRO A 13 -8.28 0.73 -15.39
C PRO A 13 -7.15 1.57 -16.00
N VAL A 14 -5.92 1.26 -15.62
CA VAL A 14 -4.71 1.92 -16.10
C VAL A 14 -3.65 0.87 -16.45
N THR A 15 -2.82 1.17 -17.43
CA THR A 15 -1.79 0.26 -17.94
C THR A 15 -0.38 0.61 -17.43
N SER A 16 -0.22 1.76 -16.76
CA SER A 16 1.06 2.21 -16.23
C SER A 16 0.91 3.22 -15.09
N SER A 17 1.95 3.36 -14.25
CA SER A 17 2.03 4.40 -13.22
C SER A 17 1.97 5.81 -13.82
N ALA A 18 2.57 6.03 -14.99
CA ALA A 18 2.52 7.32 -15.69
C ALA A 18 1.09 7.69 -16.14
N GLU A 19 0.30 6.70 -16.59
CA GLU A 19 -1.11 6.94 -16.92
C GLU A 19 -1.93 7.27 -15.68
N ALA A 20 -1.71 6.53 -14.59
CA ALA A 20 -2.35 6.81 -13.32
C ALA A 20 -2.01 8.22 -12.79
N ALA A 21 -0.75 8.63 -12.87
CA ALA A 21 -0.30 9.96 -12.47
C ALA A 21 -0.96 11.08 -13.32
N ARG A 22 -1.09 10.88 -14.64
CA ARG A 22 -1.84 11.81 -15.49
C ARG A 22 -3.31 11.91 -15.11
N LYS A 23 -3.97 10.78 -14.85
CA LYS A 23 -5.37 10.77 -14.40
C LYS A 23 -5.55 11.52 -13.08
N ILE A 24 -4.67 11.30 -12.09
CA ILE A 24 -4.69 12.04 -10.83
C ILE A 24 -4.52 13.55 -11.08
N SER A 25 -3.56 13.93 -11.93
CA SER A 25 -3.27 15.35 -12.22
C SER A 25 -4.44 16.06 -12.90
N SER A 26 -5.23 15.34 -13.70
CA SER A 26 -6.38 15.87 -14.43
C SER A 26 -7.69 15.86 -13.64
N LEU A 27 -7.70 15.31 -12.42
CA LEU A 27 -8.91 15.34 -11.59
C LEU A 27 -9.40 16.79 -11.36
N PRO A 28 -10.70 17.06 -11.43
CA PRO A 28 -11.25 18.27 -10.86
C PRO A 28 -10.90 18.33 -9.37
N ASN A 29 -11.10 19.46 -8.70
CA ASN A 29 -10.77 19.57 -7.27
C ASN A 29 -11.28 18.34 -6.52
N PRO A 30 -10.37 17.53 -5.93
CA PRO A 30 -10.79 16.32 -5.25
C PRO A 30 -11.73 16.69 -4.10
N ALA A 31 -12.80 15.93 -3.93
CA ALA A 31 -13.68 16.11 -2.80
C ALA A 31 -12.88 15.94 -1.50
N MET A 32 -13.19 16.75 -0.49
CA MET A 32 -12.70 16.49 0.86
C MET A 32 -13.00 15.03 1.23
N ASN A 33 -12.04 14.34 1.83
CA ASN A 33 -12.11 12.91 2.17
C ASN A 33 -11.97 11.94 0.97
N SER A 34 -11.30 12.36 -0.10
CA SER A 34 -10.90 11.45 -1.18
C SER A 34 -9.48 10.96 -0.98
N GLY A 35 -9.17 9.78 -1.53
CA GLY A 35 -7.84 9.20 -1.53
C GLY A 35 -7.62 8.26 -2.72
N VAL A 36 -6.38 7.91 -2.98
CA VAL A 36 -5.99 6.98 -4.03
C VAL A 36 -5.44 5.72 -3.40
N PHE A 37 -5.95 4.58 -3.80
CA PHE A 37 -5.43 3.27 -3.40
C PHE A 37 -4.76 2.58 -4.58
N VAL A 38 -3.57 2.04 -4.35
CA VAL A 38 -2.78 1.35 -5.38
C VAL A 38 -2.64 -0.12 -5.01
N PHE A 39 -3.08 -0.99 -5.92
CA PHE A 39 -2.87 -2.42 -5.77
C PHE A 39 -1.41 -2.81 -6.01
N CYS A 40 -0.97 -3.89 -5.37
CA CYS A 40 0.33 -4.50 -5.63
C CYS A 40 0.35 -5.12 -7.03
N SER A 41 0.90 -4.39 -7.97
CA SER A 41 1.09 -4.82 -9.36
C SER A 41 2.52 -4.50 -9.80
N GLY A 42 3.09 -5.35 -10.64
CA GLY A 42 4.39 -5.10 -11.27
C GLY A 42 4.43 -3.81 -12.11
N MET A 43 3.27 -3.27 -12.49
CA MET A 43 3.14 -1.99 -13.21
C MET A 43 3.51 -0.77 -12.35
N PHE A 44 3.46 -0.90 -11.02
CA PHE A 44 3.73 0.20 -10.09
C PHE A 44 5.12 0.09 -9.45
N LYS A 45 6.08 -0.52 -10.14
CA LYS A 45 7.48 -0.59 -9.67
C LYS A 45 8.10 0.80 -9.50
N ASP A 46 7.69 1.75 -10.34
CA ASP A 46 8.08 3.16 -10.26
C ASP A 46 6.83 4.00 -9.94
N ALA A 47 6.54 4.10 -8.66
CA ALA A 47 5.39 4.85 -8.17
C ALA A 47 5.73 6.30 -7.77
N GLU A 48 6.99 6.76 -7.93
CA GLU A 48 7.41 8.10 -7.52
C GLU A 48 6.61 9.20 -8.23
N GLY A 49 6.44 9.07 -9.55
CA GLY A 49 5.62 9.99 -10.31
C GLY A 49 4.14 10.00 -9.87
N LEU A 50 3.63 8.84 -9.47
CA LEU A 50 2.27 8.70 -8.95
C LEU A 50 2.11 9.39 -7.59
N ALA A 51 3.05 9.17 -6.67
CA ALA A 51 3.07 9.79 -5.36
C ALA A 51 3.19 11.32 -5.46
N SER A 52 4.09 11.81 -6.33
CA SER A 52 4.24 13.24 -6.62
C SER A 52 2.94 13.85 -7.13
N ALA A 53 2.24 13.20 -8.06
CA ALA A 53 0.96 13.66 -8.58
C ALA A 53 -0.12 13.73 -7.48
N ALA A 54 -0.19 12.70 -6.62
CA ALA A 54 -1.12 12.66 -5.51
C ALA A 54 -0.83 13.77 -4.47
N THR A 55 0.43 13.94 -4.07
CA THR A 55 0.87 14.96 -3.12
C THR A 55 0.57 16.38 -3.62
N LYS A 56 0.87 16.68 -4.91
CA LYS A 56 0.53 17.98 -5.53
C LYS A 56 -0.97 18.28 -5.49
N ARG A 57 -1.79 17.24 -5.54
CA ARG A 57 -3.26 17.36 -5.46
C ARG A 57 -3.78 17.24 -4.02
N LYS A 58 -2.89 17.15 -3.03
CA LYS A 58 -3.22 16.94 -1.61
C LYS A 58 -4.10 15.70 -1.38
N LEU A 59 -3.90 14.68 -2.19
CA LEU A 59 -4.59 13.40 -2.08
C LEU A 59 -3.72 12.40 -1.32
N PRO A 60 -4.25 11.76 -0.26
CA PRO A 60 -3.58 10.65 0.37
C PRO A 60 -3.45 9.48 -0.61
N LEU A 61 -2.22 8.98 -0.79
CA LEU A 61 -1.92 7.78 -1.55
C LEU A 61 -1.71 6.62 -0.59
N PHE A 62 -2.54 5.59 -0.71
CA PHE A 62 -2.44 4.37 0.08
C PHE A 62 -1.67 3.32 -0.70
N GLY A 63 -0.56 2.86 -0.13
CA GLY A 63 0.29 1.84 -0.72
C GLY A 63 -0.16 0.43 -0.37
N CYS A 64 0.27 -0.55 -1.14
CA CYS A 64 -0.03 -1.95 -0.90
C CYS A 64 1.04 -2.69 -0.09
N ASN A 65 2.16 -2.03 0.26
CA ASN A 65 3.23 -2.57 1.08
C ASN A 65 4.09 -1.47 1.70
N ALA A 66 4.92 -1.84 2.68
CA ALA A 66 5.81 -0.94 3.40
C ALA A 66 6.84 -0.23 2.49
N PHE A 67 7.32 -0.88 1.43
CA PHE A 67 8.29 -0.29 0.49
C PHE A 67 7.71 0.96 -0.20
N GLN A 68 6.45 0.93 -0.60
CA GLN A 68 5.80 2.10 -1.23
C GLN A 68 5.70 3.28 -0.26
N VAL A 69 5.56 3.03 1.03
CA VAL A 69 5.54 4.10 2.05
C VAL A 69 6.95 4.63 2.30
N ALA A 70 7.93 3.73 2.46
CA ALA A 70 9.31 4.08 2.78
C ALA A 70 10.02 4.80 1.63
N GLU A 71 9.92 4.25 0.42
CA GLU A 71 10.77 4.64 -0.72
C GLU A 71 9.99 5.41 -1.80
N GLN A 72 8.68 5.25 -1.88
CA GLN A 72 7.86 5.81 -2.96
C GLN A 72 6.86 6.86 -2.47
N SER A 73 7.03 7.36 -1.26
CA SER A 73 6.23 8.46 -0.69
C SER A 73 4.71 8.23 -0.66
N ALA A 74 4.26 6.98 -0.52
CA ALA A 74 2.88 6.72 -0.15
C ALA A 74 2.62 7.16 1.30
N LEU A 75 1.39 7.55 1.61
CA LEU A 75 1.00 8.02 2.94
C LEU A 75 1.05 6.90 3.98
N LEU A 76 0.40 5.80 3.67
CA LEU A 76 0.37 4.63 4.55
C LEU A 76 0.14 3.34 3.76
N SER A 77 0.51 2.22 4.40
CA SER A 77 0.12 0.88 3.98
C SER A 77 -0.27 0.03 5.19
N TYR A 78 -1.24 -0.84 5.01
CA TYR A 78 -1.52 -1.94 5.91
C TYR A 78 -1.48 -3.23 5.11
N ALA A 79 -0.42 -4.00 5.27
CA ALA A 79 -0.10 -5.10 4.37
C ALA A 79 0.63 -6.24 5.10
N PRO A 80 0.65 -7.46 4.52
CA PRO A 80 1.46 -8.53 5.05
C PRO A 80 2.94 -8.14 5.19
N ASP A 81 3.55 -8.52 6.32
CA ASP A 81 4.99 -8.40 6.52
C ASP A 81 5.73 -9.36 5.56
N LEU A 82 6.33 -8.77 4.53
CA LEU A 82 7.01 -9.52 3.47
C LEU A 82 8.22 -10.31 3.99
N TYR A 83 8.88 -9.84 5.05
CA TYR A 83 9.98 -10.58 5.67
C TYR A 83 9.47 -11.89 6.30
N SER A 84 8.39 -11.82 7.05
CA SER A 84 7.74 -13.00 7.65
C SER A 84 7.23 -13.97 6.59
N LEU A 85 6.71 -13.48 5.47
CA LEU A 85 6.32 -14.32 4.33
C LEU A 85 7.51 -15.02 3.70
N GLY A 86 8.62 -14.31 3.46
CA GLY A 86 9.85 -14.90 2.93
C GLY A 86 10.43 -15.95 3.87
N TYR A 87 10.47 -15.68 5.17
CA TYR A 87 10.91 -16.62 6.18
C TYR A 87 10.03 -17.90 6.21
N ARG A 88 8.71 -17.71 6.10
CA ARG A 88 7.79 -18.85 6.00
C ARG A 88 7.96 -19.62 4.70
N GLY A 89 8.26 -18.94 3.59
CA GLY A 89 8.61 -19.56 2.30
C GLY A 89 9.80 -20.50 2.41
N ALA A 90 10.82 -20.15 3.17
CA ALA A 90 11.98 -21.02 3.41
C ALA A 90 11.60 -22.35 4.06
N TRP A 91 10.60 -22.36 4.96
CA TRP A 91 10.07 -23.58 5.54
C TRP A 91 9.46 -24.51 4.49
N PHE A 92 8.71 -24.00 3.53
CA PHE A 92 8.15 -24.79 2.43
C PHE A 92 9.25 -25.38 1.55
N VAL A 93 10.28 -24.60 1.23
CA VAL A 93 11.44 -25.05 0.46
C VAL A 93 12.16 -26.19 1.18
N ASP A 94 12.41 -26.07 2.49
CA ASP A 94 13.03 -27.10 3.30
C ASP A 94 12.22 -28.42 3.27
N ARG A 95 10.90 -28.32 3.40
CA ARG A 95 10.02 -29.51 3.33
C ARG A 95 10.07 -30.20 1.98
N ILE A 96 10.07 -29.42 0.88
CA ILE A 96 10.15 -29.97 -0.46
C ILE A 96 11.51 -30.67 -0.68
N PHE A 97 12.61 -30.06 -0.26
CA PHE A 97 13.93 -30.69 -0.34
C PHE A 97 14.07 -31.94 0.51
N LYS A 98 13.29 -32.08 1.59
CA LYS A 98 13.20 -33.30 2.41
C LYS A 98 12.21 -34.33 1.86
N GLY A 99 11.68 -34.12 0.66
CA GLY A 99 10.85 -35.10 -0.07
C GLY A 99 9.33 -34.89 0.09
N ALA A 100 8.86 -33.81 0.75
CA ALA A 100 7.43 -33.51 0.76
C ALA A 100 6.98 -33.07 -0.64
N LYS A 101 5.82 -33.55 -1.06
CA LYS A 101 5.22 -33.13 -2.33
C LYS A 101 4.51 -31.79 -2.15
N PRO A 102 4.63 -30.83 -3.08
CA PRO A 102 3.95 -29.52 -2.96
C PRO A 102 2.45 -29.63 -2.73
N GLN A 103 1.79 -30.60 -3.33
CA GLN A 103 0.35 -30.84 -3.19
C GLN A 103 -0.09 -31.26 -1.77
N ASP A 104 0.84 -31.80 -0.98
CA ASP A 104 0.58 -32.27 0.39
C ASP A 104 0.90 -31.19 1.44
N LEU A 105 1.41 -30.03 1.00
CA LEU A 105 1.72 -28.91 1.85
C LEU A 105 0.49 -28.00 2.05
N PRO A 106 0.30 -27.44 3.24
CA PRO A 106 -0.86 -26.58 3.51
C PRO A 106 -0.81 -25.26 2.71
N VAL A 107 -1.97 -24.79 2.24
CA VAL A 107 -2.13 -23.41 1.81
C VAL A 107 -2.28 -22.53 3.04
N GLU A 108 -1.43 -21.53 3.16
CA GLU A 108 -1.44 -20.63 4.32
C GLU A 108 -1.71 -19.19 3.90
N THR A 109 -2.40 -18.45 4.76
CA THR A 109 -2.55 -17.00 4.64
C THR A 109 -1.50 -16.30 5.51
N PRO A 110 -1.11 -15.06 5.17
CA PRO A 110 -0.25 -14.24 6.02
C PRO A 110 -0.83 -14.12 7.44
N ARG A 111 0.03 -14.29 8.45
CA ARG A 111 -0.37 -14.15 9.86
C ARG A 111 0.06 -12.83 10.46
N LYS A 112 1.08 -12.20 9.90
CA LYS A 112 1.60 -10.92 10.37
C LYS A 112 1.36 -9.85 9.32
N PHE A 113 0.74 -8.77 9.75
CA PHE A 113 0.52 -7.55 8.98
C PHE A 113 1.29 -6.42 9.65
N GLU A 114 1.70 -5.43 8.88
CA GLU A 114 2.32 -4.22 9.38
C GLU A 114 1.57 -2.97 8.90
N LEU A 115 1.37 -2.03 9.82
CA LEU A 115 0.88 -0.69 9.55
C LEU A 115 2.07 0.25 9.49
N VAL A 116 2.32 0.81 8.32
CA VAL A 116 3.42 1.76 8.08
C VAL A 116 2.84 3.10 7.68
N ILE A 117 3.29 4.18 8.32
CA ILE A 117 2.79 5.54 8.09
C ILE A 117 3.95 6.48 7.75
N ASN A 118 3.77 7.34 6.76
CA ASN A 118 4.67 8.43 6.44
C ASN A 118 4.07 9.77 6.91
N ASN A 119 4.46 10.19 8.10
CA ASN A 119 3.93 11.43 8.69
C ASN A 119 4.46 12.69 8.00
N ARG A 120 5.60 12.61 7.28
CA ARG A 120 6.11 13.70 6.44
C ARG A 120 5.14 13.96 5.29
N VAL A 121 4.75 12.91 4.56
CA VAL A 121 3.76 13.02 3.48
C VAL A 121 2.41 13.53 4.01
N ALA A 122 1.97 13.06 5.19
CA ALA A 122 0.77 13.59 5.82
C ALA A 122 0.84 15.12 6.00
N SER A 123 1.96 15.62 6.51
CA SER A 123 2.19 17.05 6.71
C SER A 123 2.20 17.83 5.39
N GLU A 124 2.84 17.29 4.34
CA GLU A 124 2.91 17.89 2.99
C GLU A 124 1.52 18.07 2.35
N ILE A 125 0.62 17.10 2.55
CA ILE A 125 -0.75 17.17 2.03
C ILE A 125 -1.71 17.91 2.97
N GLY A 126 -1.24 18.35 4.15
CA GLY A 126 -2.05 19.04 5.15
C GLY A 126 -2.97 18.11 5.95
N LEU A 127 -2.66 16.82 6.00
CA LEU A 127 -3.43 15.83 6.75
C LEU A 127 -2.81 15.61 8.13
N LYS A 128 -3.63 15.69 9.18
CA LYS A 128 -3.22 15.36 10.54
C LYS A 128 -3.61 13.91 10.85
N ILE A 129 -2.62 13.05 11.06
CA ILE A 129 -2.85 11.67 11.50
C ILE A 129 -3.23 11.67 12.98
N ALA A 130 -4.27 10.93 13.33
CA ALA A 130 -4.71 10.79 14.71
C ALA A 130 -3.61 10.13 15.57
N PRO A 131 -3.35 10.64 16.79
CA PRO A 131 -2.32 10.07 17.67
C PRO A 131 -2.48 8.57 17.90
N GLU A 132 -3.71 8.10 17.98
CA GLU A 132 -4.06 6.70 18.18
C GLU A 132 -3.57 5.83 17.01
N MET A 133 -3.69 6.32 15.76
CA MET A 133 -3.16 5.64 14.59
C MET A 133 -1.63 5.59 14.59
N LEU A 134 -0.97 6.68 15.03
CA LEU A 134 0.48 6.71 15.14
C LEU A 134 1.00 5.75 16.21
N MET A 135 0.25 5.54 17.29
CA MET A 135 0.59 4.56 18.34
C MET A 135 0.37 3.11 17.89
N LEU A 136 -0.59 2.86 17.00
CA LEU A 136 -0.87 1.53 16.44
C LEU A 136 0.08 1.16 15.31
N ALA A 137 0.79 2.13 14.73
CA ALA A 137 1.68 1.89 13.61
C ALA A 137 2.94 1.11 14.05
N ASP A 138 3.30 0.08 13.29
CA ASP A 138 4.55 -0.65 13.49
C ASP A 138 5.77 0.21 13.12
N ARG A 139 5.61 1.10 12.14
CA ARG A 139 6.66 2.03 11.68
C ARG A 139 6.07 3.37 11.30
N VAL A 140 6.72 4.46 11.75
CA VAL A 140 6.37 5.84 11.38
C VAL A 140 7.59 6.54 10.82
N PHE A 141 7.52 6.99 9.57
CA PHE A 141 8.49 7.89 8.95
C PHE A 141 8.13 9.33 9.30
N ARG A 142 9.10 10.07 9.84
CA ARG A 142 8.94 11.47 10.30
C ARG A 142 9.73 12.43 9.43
#